data_c9e3b5325d23edfe59dcfb42cca7ac41
#
_entry.id   c9e3b5325d23edfe59dcfb42cca7ac41
#
_cell.length_a   1.000
_cell.length_b   1.000
_cell.length_c   1.000
_cell.angle_alpha   90.00
_cell.angle_beta   90.00
_cell.angle_gamma   90.00
#
_symmetry.space_group_name_H-M   'P 1'
#
loop_
_entity.id
_entity.type
_entity.pdbx_description
1 polymer ?
#
loop_
_entity_poly.entity_id
_entity_poly.type
_entity_poly.pdbx_seq_one_letter_code
_entity_poly.pdbx_strand_id
1 'polypeptide(L)'
;RLLTSVVIGGRASQRDETVIERACRTAVSAYVRALRTATEASPTERYFAHFAVQSTRGLLDKASRKAIAQAAKQAQRRTTARAVHRLTELDPQGRRRFVETPPTMSAVDDQTRTHVLERFRSFLASVPADVALLFDQYTIADVAQRVVGVGSVGTRCYLVLLEAGDG
;
A
#
# COMPACT_ATOMS: atom_id res chain seq x y z
N ARG A 1 3.58 -17.19 -0.47
CA ARG A 1 4.03 -15.91 -1.07
C ARG A 1 5.26 -15.34 -0.35
N LEU A 2 5.25 -15.12 1.00
CA LEU A 2 6.40 -14.57 1.72
C LEU A 2 7.68 -15.39 1.50
N LEU A 3 7.63 -16.71 1.71
CA LEU A 3 8.82 -17.57 1.54
C LEU A 3 9.35 -17.55 0.10
N THR A 4 8.46 -17.54 -0.90
CA THR A 4 8.84 -17.38 -2.30
C THR A 4 9.60 -16.07 -2.53
N SER A 5 9.12 -14.98 -1.94
CA SER A 5 9.81 -13.66 -2.02
C SER A 5 11.17 -13.70 -1.32
N VAL A 6 11.30 -14.41 -0.19
CA VAL A 6 12.59 -14.59 0.51
C VAL A 6 13.59 -15.35 -0.36
N VAL A 7 13.14 -16.43 -1.02
CA VAL A 7 14.00 -17.23 -1.91
C VAL A 7 14.44 -16.40 -3.12
N ILE A 8 13.50 -15.77 -3.83
CA ILE A 8 13.80 -14.98 -5.02
C ILE A 8 14.70 -13.80 -4.68
N GLY A 9 14.38 -13.05 -3.63
CA GLY A 9 15.16 -11.90 -3.18
C GLY A 9 16.54 -12.30 -2.67
N GLY A 10 16.65 -13.42 -1.98
CA GLY A 10 17.92 -13.98 -1.54
C GLY A 10 18.84 -14.34 -2.71
N ARG A 11 18.31 -15.05 -3.72
CA ARG A 11 19.07 -15.39 -4.93
C ARG A 11 19.44 -14.16 -5.76
N ALA A 12 18.49 -13.23 -5.95
CA ALA A 12 18.75 -11.97 -6.64
C ALA A 12 19.82 -11.11 -5.94
N SER A 13 19.97 -11.26 -4.61
CA SER A 13 21.00 -10.61 -3.79
C SER A 13 22.27 -11.45 -3.64
N GLN A 14 22.41 -12.54 -4.39
CA GLN A 14 23.56 -13.47 -4.36
C GLN A 14 23.90 -13.97 -2.95
N ARG A 15 22.88 -14.32 -2.16
CA ARG A 15 23.05 -14.93 -0.83
C ARG A 15 23.21 -16.43 -0.98
N ASP A 16 23.99 -17.03 -0.09
CA ASP A 16 24.16 -18.50 -0.04
C ASP A 16 22.82 -19.19 0.21
N GLU A 17 22.59 -20.33 -0.44
CA GLU A 17 21.37 -21.11 -0.31
C GLU A 17 21.13 -21.52 1.15
N THR A 18 22.16 -21.81 1.92
CA THR A 18 22.08 -22.11 3.37
C THR A 18 21.53 -20.95 4.19
N VAL A 19 21.86 -19.71 3.80
CA VAL A 19 21.34 -18.49 4.42
C VAL A 19 19.86 -18.31 4.06
N ILE A 20 19.51 -18.54 2.80
CA ILE A 20 18.14 -18.45 2.31
C ILE A 20 17.24 -19.48 2.99
N GLU A 21 17.70 -20.75 3.06
CA GLU A 21 16.97 -21.80 3.75
C GLU A 21 16.75 -21.50 5.23
N ARG A 22 17.79 -21.05 5.94
CA ARG A 22 17.70 -20.64 7.33
C ARG A 22 16.71 -19.50 7.54
N ALA A 23 16.70 -18.49 6.64
CA ALA A 23 15.75 -17.40 6.69
C ALA A 23 14.31 -17.90 6.52
N CYS A 24 14.06 -18.79 5.58
CA CYS A 24 12.76 -19.41 5.38
C CYS A 24 12.29 -20.21 6.59
N ARG A 25 13.14 -21.07 7.17
CA ARG A 25 12.83 -21.84 8.39
C ARG A 25 12.55 -20.92 9.58
N THR A 26 13.36 -19.87 9.75
CA THR A 26 13.15 -18.87 10.81
C THR A 26 11.84 -18.14 10.65
N ALA A 27 11.46 -17.76 9.44
CA ALA A 27 10.18 -17.10 9.15
C ALA A 27 8.98 -18.01 9.52
N VAL A 28 9.03 -19.29 9.16
CA VAL A 28 7.99 -20.26 9.54
C VAL A 28 7.90 -20.43 11.06
N SER A 29 9.04 -20.63 11.72
CA SER A 29 9.09 -20.78 13.19
C SER A 29 8.58 -19.55 13.91
N ALA A 30 8.91 -18.35 13.43
CA ALA A 30 8.41 -17.09 13.98
C ALA A 30 6.89 -16.95 13.81
N TYR A 31 6.37 -17.32 12.63
CA TYR A 31 4.94 -17.31 12.36
C TYR A 31 4.17 -18.26 13.28
N VAL A 32 4.63 -19.50 13.42
CA VAL A 32 3.99 -20.49 14.31
C VAL A 32 4.00 -20.00 15.76
N ARG A 33 5.12 -19.44 16.23
CA ARG A 33 5.23 -18.88 17.58
C ARG A 33 4.27 -17.71 17.78
N ALA A 34 4.22 -16.78 16.83
CA ALA A 34 3.29 -15.64 16.88
C ALA A 34 1.83 -16.07 16.94
N LEU A 35 1.45 -17.09 16.15
CA LEU A 35 0.09 -17.65 16.21
C LEU A 35 -0.22 -18.25 17.58
N ARG A 36 0.70 -19.02 18.17
CA ARG A 36 0.51 -19.58 19.53
C ARG A 36 0.31 -18.46 20.56
N THR A 37 1.17 -17.46 20.56
CA THR A 37 1.01 -16.29 21.45
C THR A 37 -0.33 -15.59 21.22
N ALA A 38 -0.76 -15.44 19.97
CA ALA A 38 -2.06 -14.85 19.65
C ALA A 38 -3.25 -15.68 20.13
N THR A 39 -3.14 -17.01 20.22
CA THR A 39 -4.22 -17.85 20.77
C THR A 39 -4.36 -17.71 22.30
N GLU A 40 -3.28 -17.34 22.99
CA GLU A 40 -3.26 -17.10 24.44
C GLU A 40 -3.77 -15.70 24.81
N ALA A 41 -3.74 -14.74 23.88
CA ALA A 41 -4.21 -13.38 24.08
C ALA A 41 -5.75 -13.29 24.07
N SER A 42 -6.32 -12.35 24.82
CA SER A 42 -7.77 -12.07 24.78
C SER A 42 -8.21 -11.55 23.41
N PRO A 43 -9.51 -11.69 23.05
CA PRO A 43 -10.03 -11.15 21.78
C PRO A 43 -9.74 -9.66 21.59
N THR A 44 -9.84 -8.87 22.65
CA THR A 44 -9.57 -7.43 22.64
C THR A 44 -8.09 -7.14 22.37
N GLU A 45 -7.18 -7.83 23.06
CA GLU A 45 -5.74 -7.68 22.82
C GLU A 45 -5.36 -8.05 21.39
N ARG A 46 -5.92 -9.12 20.84
CA ARG A 46 -5.71 -9.52 19.44
C ARG A 46 -6.21 -8.47 18.45
N TYR A 47 -7.37 -7.88 18.72
CA TYR A 47 -7.96 -6.86 17.85
C TYR A 47 -7.09 -5.59 17.81
N PHE A 48 -6.56 -5.16 18.96
CA PHE A 48 -5.70 -3.99 19.05
C PHE A 48 -4.20 -4.27 18.85
N ALA A 49 -3.82 -5.52 18.58
CA ALA A 49 -2.42 -5.86 18.31
C ALA A 49 -1.97 -5.21 17.00
N HIS A 50 -1.07 -4.24 17.10
CA HIS A 50 -0.52 -3.51 15.97
C HIS A 50 0.97 -3.82 15.80
N PHE A 51 1.37 -4.12 14.58
CA PHE A 51 2.79 -4.23 14.25
C PHE A 51 3.36 -2.82 14.01
N ALA A 52 4.18 -2.34 14.95
CA ALA A 52 4.93 -1.11 14.78
C ALA A 52 6.40 -1.44 14.47
N VAL A 53 6.94 -0.89 13.38
CA VAL A 53 8.35 -1.07 12.99
C VAL A 53 9.30 -0.62 14.12
N GLN A 54 8.89 0.38 14.90
CA GLN A 54 9.65 0.89 16.05
C GLN A 54 9.80 -0.13 17.16
N SER A 55 8.79 -0.96 17.42
CA SER A 55 8.81 -1.96 18.51
C SER A 55 9.74 -3.15 18.22
N THR A 56 10.13 -3.36 16.97
CA THR A 56 11.02 -4.46 16.57
C THR A 56 12.51 -4.11 16.61
N ARG A 57 12.87 -2.85 16.88
CA ARG A 57 14.28 -2.38 16.87
C ARG A 57 15.20 -3.16 17.81
N GLY A 58 14.70 -3.60 18.95
CA GLY A 58 15.48 -4.38 19.93
C GLY A 58 15.80 -5.81 19.50
N LEU A 59 15.06 -6.36 18.54
CA LEU A 59 15.19 -7.74 18.08
C LEU A 59 16.09 -7.87 16.83
N LEU A 60 16.56 -6.75 16.28
CA LEU A 60 17.26 -6.71 15.00
C LEU A 60 18.76 -6.43 15.19
N ASP A 61 19.57 -7.05 14.35
CA ASP A 61 21.00 -6.71 14.28
C ASP A 61 21.23 -5.29 13.71
N LYS A 62 22.46 -4.80 13.80
CA LYS A 62 22.84 -3.44 13.40
C LYS A 62 22.58 -3.17 11.89
N ALA A 63 22.80 -4.17 11.03
CA ALA A 63 22.61 -4.05 9.59
C ALA A 63 21.13 -3.98 9.23
N SER A 64 20.31 -4.85 9.82
CA SER A 64 18.85 -4.87 9.65
C SER A 64 18.20 -3.59 10.17
N ARG A 65 18.65 -3.07 11.33
CA ARG A 65 18.20 -1.77 11.85
C ARG A 65 18.48 -0.62 10.89
N LYS A 66 19.69 -0.61 10.29
CA LYS A 66 20.05 0.42 9.31
C LYS A 66 19.17 0.33 8.04
N ALA A 67 18.95 -0.88 7.51
CA ALA A 67 18.10 -1.10 6.34
C ALA A 67 16.65 -0.66 6.59
N ILE A 68 16.07 -1.05 7.74
CA ILE A 68 14.70 -0.64 8.12
C ILE A 68 14.62 0.87 8.34
N ALA A 69 15.61 1.49 8.97
CA ALA A 69 15.64 2.93 9.15
C ALA A 69 15.70 3.69 7.81
N GLN A 70 16.48 3.19 6.85
CA GLN A 70 16.50 3.75 5.50
C GLN A 70 15.16 3.57 4.78
N ALA A 71 14.55 2.38 4.86
CA ALA A 71 13.23 2.12 4.27
C ALA A 71 12.15 3.01 4.90
N ALA A 72 12.14 3.17 6.22
CA ALA A 72 11.23 4.05 6.93
C ALA A 72 11.42 5.52 6.52
N LYS A 73 12.67 5.98 6.41
CA LYS A 73 12.98 7.34 5.93
C LYS A 73 12.51 7.56 4.48
N GLN A 74 12.66 6.55 3.62
CA GLN A 74 12.13 6.60 2.25
C GLN A 74 10.60 6.60 2.23
N ALA A 75 9.95 5.79 3.08
CA ALA A 75 8.50 5.75 3.20
C ALA A 75 7.92 7.09 3.69
N GLN A 76 8.55 7.72 4.69
CA GLN A 76 8.17 9.06 5.19
C GLN A 76 8.26 10.15 4.11
N ARG A 77 9.12 9.97 3.11
CA ARG A 77 9.20 10.88 1.95
C ARG A 77 8.10 10.66 0.92
N ARG A 78 7.38 9.54 0.99
CA ARG A 78 6.27 9.18 0.09
C ARG A 78 4.93 9.54 0.72
N THR A 79 4.76 10.80 1.08
CA THR A 79 3.49 11.31 1.62
C THR A 79 2.42 11.43 0.52
N THR A 80 1.15 11.39 0.92
CA THR A 80 0.01 11.63 0.02
C THR A 80 0.15 12.97 -0.70
N ALA A 81 0.53 14.04 0.01
CA ALA A 81 0.75 15.35 -0.58
C ALA A 81 1.80 15.33 -1.70
N ARG A 82 2.91 14.62 -1.52
CA ARG A 82 3.93 14.46 -2.56
C ARG A 82 3.46 13.61 -3.74
N ALA A 83 2.64 12.58 -3.47
CA ALA A 83 2.05 11.76 -4.52
C ALA A 83 1.09 12.61 -5.35
N VAL A 84 0.21 13.37 -4.71
CA VAL A 84 -0.70 14.31 -5.36
C VAL A 84 0.08 15.30 -6.21
N HIS A 85 1.06 16.01 -5.64
CA HIS A 85 1.85 16.99 -6.39
C HIS A 85 2.56 16.40 -7.62
N ARG A 86 3.01 15.15 -7.56
CA ARG A 86 3.72 14.50 -8.68
C ARG A 86 2.80 13.89 -9.72
N LEU A 87 1.61 13.46 -9.31
CA LEU A 87 0.69 12.70 -10.15
C LEU A 87 -0.46 13.55 -10.68
N THR A 88 -0.57 14.81 -10.24
CA THR A 88 -1.68 15.68 -10.63
C THR A 88 -1.19 17.07 -11.05
N GLU A 89 -1.98 17.72 -11.87
CA GLU A 89 -1.83 19.11 -12.31
C GLU A 89 -3.19 19.83 -12.24
N LEU A 90 -3.17 21.14 -12.36
CA LEU A 90 -4.39 21.92 -12.52
C LEU A 90 -4.70 22.10 -14.01
N ASP A 91 -5.93 21.83 -14.41
CA ASP A 91 -6.39 22.14 -15.76
C ASP A 91 -6.60 23.67 -15.94
N PRO A 92 -6.83 24.18 -17.16
CA PRO A 92 -7.06 25.60 -17.41
C PRO A 92 -8.24 26.21 -16.62
N GLN A 93 -9.15 25.37 -16.12
CA GLN A 93 -10.29 25.77 -15.29
C GLN A 93 -9.98 25.67 -13.80
N GLY A 94 -8.73 25.40 -13.42
CA GLY A 94 -8.27 25.28 -12.02
C GLY A 94 -8.66 23.99 -11.31
N ARG A 95 -9.19 22.97 -12.04
CA ARG A 95 -9.57 21.69 -11.46
C ARG A 95 -8.37 20.76 -11.45
N ARG A 96 -8.18 20.03 -10.36
CA ARG A 96 -7.09 19.07 -10.24
C ARG A 96 -7.37 17.79 -11.03
N ARG A 97 -6.42 17.38 -11.85
CA ARG A 97 -6.49 16.18 -12.70
C ARG A 97 -5.22 15.37 -12.62
N PHE A 98 -5.29 14.07 -12.95
CA PHE A 98 -4.10 13.24 -13.08
C PHE A 98 -3.27 13.64 -14.31
N VAL A 99 -1.96 13.70 -14.13
CA VAL A 99 -1.02 13.85 -15.26
C VAL A 99 -0.95 12.55 -16.04
N GLU A 100 -1.22 12.62 -17.31
CA GLU A 100 -1.10 11.45 -18.19
C GLU A 100 0.36 11.15 -18.51
N THR A 101 0.74 9.91 -18.28
CA THR A 101 2.09 9.38 -18.56
C THR A 101 1.99 7.97 -19.16
N PRO A 102 1.46 7.83 -20.39
CA PRO A 102 1.33 6.52 -21.01
C PRO A 102 2.70 5.81 -21.16
N PRO A 103 2.76 4.49 -21.00
CA PRO A 103 1.67 3.57 -20.72
C PRO A 103 1.33 3.37 -19.23
N THR A 104 1.96 4.13 -18.33
CA THR A 104 1.84 3.91 -16.88
C THR A 104 0.63 4.58 -16.25
N MET A 105 0.16 5.67 -16.83
CA MET A 105 -1.07 6.36 -16.42
C MET A 105 -1.77 7.00 -17.61
N SER A 106 -3.06 6.73 -17.76
CA SER A 106 -3.89 7.20 -18.86
C SER A 106 -5.25 7.65 -18.37
N ALA A 107 -5.83 8.65 -19.02
CA ALA A 107 -7.22 9.00 -18.83
C ALA A 107 -8.13 7.80 -19.13
N VAL A 108 -9.33 7.81 -18.61
CA VAL A 108 -10.38 6.85 -18.89
C VAL A 108 -11.50 7.51 -19.68
N ASP A 109 -12.20 6.72 -20.53
CA ASP A 109 -13.40 7.18 -21.18
C ASP A 109 -14.57 7.37 -20.20
N ASP A 110 -15.62 8.05 -20.61
CA ASP A 110 -16.78 8.38 -19.76
C ASP A 110 -17.51 7.12 -19.27
N GLN A 111 -17.59 6.08 -20.08
CA GLN A 111 -18.21 4.81 -19.69
C GLN A 111 -17.40 4.12 -18.58
N THR A 112 -16.10 4.02 -18.76
CA THR A 112 -15.19 3.46 -17.74
C THR A 112 -15.21 4.30 -16.46
N ARG A 113 -15.20 5.64 -16.58
CA ARG A 113 -15.32 6.56 -15.47
C ARG A 113 -16.59 6.29 -14.65
N THR A 114 -17.73 6.24 -15.33
CA THR A 114 -19.03 5.95 -14.68
C THR A 114 -19.00 4.62 -13.93
N HIS A 115 -18.50 3.57 -14.58
CA HIS A 115 -18.39 2.25 -13.97
C HIS A 115 -17.47 2.24 -12.73
N VAL A 116 -16.33 2.91 -12.79
CA VAL A 116 -15.41 3.02 -11.64
C VAL A 116 -16.09 3.75 -10.48
N LEU A 117 -16.80 4.83 -10.74
CA LEU A 117 -17.51 5.61 -9.72
C LEU A 117 -18.65 4.82 -9.07
N GLU A 118 -19.39 4.02 -9.84
CA GLU A 118 -20.42 3.11 -9.29
C GLU A 118 -19.79 2.08 -8.35
N ARG A 119 -18.68 1.48 -8.74
CA ARG A 119 -17.94 0.52 -7.90
C ARG A 119 -17.37 1.18 -6.65
N PHE A 120 -16.87 2.40 -6.77
CA PHE A 120 -16.37 3.16 -5.62
C PHE A 120 -17.51 3.47 -4.62
N ARG A 121 -18.70 3.90 -5.10
CA ARG A 121 -19.86 4.09 -4.23
C ARG A 121 -20.30 2.80 -3.54
N SER A 122 -20.32 1.68 -4.28
CA SER A 122 -20.63 0.37 -3.70
C SER A 122 -19.61 -0.04 -2.63
N PHE A 123 -18.34 0.28 -2.82
CA PHE A 123 -17.29 0.09 -1.82
C PHE A 123 -17.55 0.94 -0.58
N LEU A 124 -17.86 2.23 -0.73
CA LEU A 124 -18.18 3.12 0.39
C LEU A 124 -19.39 2.66 1.21
N ALA A 125 -20.37 2.02 0.60
CA ALA A 125 -21.49 1.42 1.31
C ALA A 125 -21.11 0.20 2.17
N SER A 126 -19.92 -0.37 1.97
CA SER A 126 -19.44 -1.55 2.70
C SER A 126 -18.37 -1.25 3.76
N VAL A 127 -17.87 -0.01 3.83
CA VAL A 127 -16.85 0.37 4.82
C VAL A 127 -17.49 0.67 6.19
N PRO A 128 -16.72 0.61 7.30
CA PRO A 128 -17.19 1.05 8.62
C PRO A 128 -17.67 2.50 8.62
N ALA A 129 -18.61 2.82 9.50
CA ALA A 129 -19.27 4.13 9.53
C ALA A 129 -18.30 5.31 9.73
N ASP A 130 -17.26 5.14 10.54
CA ASP A 130 -16.21 6.14 10.77
C ASP A 130 -15.39 6.41 9.50
N VAL A 131 -15.15 5.38 8.71
CA VAL A 131 -14.49 5.49 7.40
C VAL A 131 -15.40 6.17 6.38
N ALA A 132 -16.69 5.83 6.36
CA ALA A 132 -17.67 6.49 5.49
C ALA A 132 -17.75 8.00 5.78
N LEU A 133 -17.84 8.39 7.06
CA LEU A 133 -17.82 9.80 7.50
C LEU A 133 -16.56 10.55 7.07
N LEU A 134 -15.41 9.86 7.01
CA LEU A 134 -14.18 10.46 6.50
C LEU A 134 -14.30 10.74 4.99
N PHE A 135 -14.83 9.77 4.23
CA PHE A 135 -14.97 9.92 2.78
C PHE A 135 -16.03 10.96 2.38
N ASP A 136 -17.05 11.18 3.22
CA ASP A 136 -18.08 12.22 3.00
C ASP A 136 -17.51 13.64 2.98
N GLN A 137 -16.30 13.84 3.52
CA GLN A 137 -15.59 15.14 3.49
C GLN A 137 -14.87 15.39 2.16
N TYR A 138 -14.89 14.44 1.23
CA TYR A 138 -14.17 14.54 -0.02
C TYR A 138 -15.10 14.51 -1.23
N THR A 139 -14.74 15.25 -2.25
CA THR A 139 -15.32 15.16 -3.59
C THR A 139 -14.40 14.41 -4.54
N ILE A 140 -14.96 13.78 -5.56
CA ILE A 140 -14.18 13.09 -6.58
C ILE A 140 -13.78 14.09 -7.64
N ALA A 141 -12.48 14.39 -7.74
CA ALA A 141 -11.93 15.32 -8.73
C ALA A 141 -11.66 14.61 -10.07
N ASP A 142 -11.00 13.44 -10.03
CA ASP A 142 -10.62 12.75 -11.28
C ASP A 142 -10.51 11.23 -11.12
N VAL A 143 -10.46 10.51 -12.25
CA VAL A 143 -10.25 9.06 -12.34
C VAL A 143 -9.27 8.77 -13.46
N ALA A 144 -8.26 7.95 -13.18
CA ALA A 144 -7.29 7.50 -14.18
C ALA A 144 -7.03 5.98 -14.08
N GLN A 145 -6.70 5.36 -15.20
CA GLN A 145 -6.18 3.99 -15.23
C GLN A 145 -4.68 4.02 -14.95
N ARG A 146 -4.20 3.12 -14.09
CA ARG A 146 -2.78 3.03 -13.74
C ARG A 146 -2.23 1.61 -13.83
N VAL A 147 -1.09 1.47 -14.49
CA VAL A 147 -0.24 0.28 -14.41
C VAL A 147 0.72 0.45 -13.22
N VAL A 148 0.53 -0.36 -12.18
CA VAL A 148 1.26 -0.19 -10.90
C VAL A 148 2.59 -0.96 -10.88
N GLY A 149 2.73 -1.97 -11.74
CA GLY A 149 3.94 -2.77 -11.84
C GLY A 149 3.76 -3.94 -12.81
N VAL A 150 4.82 -4.71 -13.02
CA VAL A 150 4.84 -5.82 -14.00
C VAL A 150 3.71 -6.83 -13.75
N GLY A 151 3.40 -7.12 -12.48
CA GLY A 151 2.31 -8.02 -12.10
C GLY A 151 0.91 -7.46 -12.31
N SER A 152 0.77 -6.16 -12.60
CA SER A 152 -0.51 -5.50 -12.92
C SER A 152 -0.69 -5.22 -14.42
N VAL A 153 0.27 -5.60 -15.24
CA VAL A 153 0.12 -5.55 -16.70
C VAL A 153 -1.02 -6.50 -17.10
N GLY A 154 -2.04 -5.96 -17.77
CA GLY A 154 -3.26 -6.69 -18.12
C GLY A 154 -4.37 -6.67 -17.04
N THR A 155 -4.12 -6.15 -15.85
CA THR A 155 -5.17 -5.87 -14.85
C THR A 155 -5.68 -4.43 -14.98
N ARG A 156 -6.96 -4.24 -14.70
CA ARG A 156 -7.59 -2.91 -14.72
C ARG A 156 -7.48 -2.29 -13.32
N CYS A 157 -6.40 -1.54 -13.08
CA CYS A 157 -6.24 -0.77 -11.85
C CYS A 157 -6.59 0.69 -12.11
N TYR A 158 -7.41 1.27 -11.24
CA TYR A 158 -7.83 2.66 -11.34
C TYR A 158 -7.42 3.43 -10.10
N LEU A 159 -7.13 4.72 -10.29
CA LEU A 159 -6.97 5.70 -9.21
C LEU A 159 -8.18 6.61 -9.23
N VAL A 160 -8.70 6.91 -8.04
CA VAL A 160 -9.72 7.92 -7.81
C VAL A 160 -9.06 9.06 -7.04
N LEU A 161 -9.07 10.24 -7.60
CA LEU A 161 -8.57 11.46 -6.96
C LEU A 161 -9.68 12.06 -6.10
N LEU A 162 -9.38 12.23 -4.83
CA LEU A 162 -10.28 12.83 -3.87
C LEU A 162 -9.73 14.21 -3.45
N GLU A 163 -10.59 15.18 -3.36
CA GLU A 163 -10.29 16.55 -2.97
C GLU A 163 -11.16 16.95 -1.78
N ALA A 164 -10.56 17.50 -0.72
CA ALA A 164 -11.30 17.97 0.44
C ALA A 164 -12.13 19.21 0.08
N GLY A 165 -13.29 19.37 0.71
CA GLY A 165 -14.23 20.44 0.36
C GLY A 165 -13.81 21.87 0.79
N ASP A 166 -12.72 21.98 1.52
CA ASP A 166 -12.16 23.22 2.05
C ASP A 166 -10.91 23.73 1.28
N GLY A 167 -10.66 23.24 0.10
CA GLY A 167 -9.68 23.79 -0.86
C GLY A 167 -8.30 23.19 -0.78
#